data_2758e553d42643392a2bffacd7af4ed1
#
_entry.id   2758e553d42643392a2bffacd7af4ed1
#
_cell.length_a   1.000
_cell.length_b   1.000
_cell.length_c   1.000
_cell.angle_alpha   90.00
_cell.angle_beta   90.00
_cell.angle_gamma   90.00
#
_symmetry.space_group_name_H-M   'P 1'
#
loop_
_entity.id
_entity.type
_entity.pdbx_description
1 polymer ?
#
loop_
_entity_poly.entity_id
_entity_poly.type
_entity_poly.pdbx_seq_one_letter_code
_entity_poly.pdbx_strand_id
1 'polypeptide(L)'
;MYILAATLPGIPLIYSGQEEPLQKRLLFFEKDDIGFKTFGYAGFYQRLNQLKQVNSAVYSPPYGGVLTILSPSNPSTFASTRKNGDDRLLVVVNLSDQAQETRIDIGDWNGTYRDIFRGTQQALANPMTLQIGPWGYMVLSNR
;
A
#
# COMPACT_ATOMS: atom_id res chain seq x y z
N MET A 1 -8.00 -0.84 1.58
CA MET A 1 -7.58 -1.31 2.94
C MET A 1 -6.39 -2.27 2.92
N TYR A 2 -6.30 -3.26 2.01
CA TYR A 2 -5.20 -4.25 2.03
C TYR A 2 -3.79 -3.63 1.85
N ILE A 3 -3.64 -2.51 1.12
CA ILE A 3 -2.37 -1.77 1.04
C ILE A 3 -1.85 -1.43 2.45
N LEU A 4 -2.71 -0.93 3.32
CA LEU A 4 -2.32 -0.62 4.70
C LEU A 4 -1.93 -1.89 5.46
N ALA A 5 -2.70 -2.98 5.34
CA ALA A 5 -2.35 -4.25 5.97
C ALA A 5 -0.99 -4.80 5.50
N ALA A 6 -0.63 -4.59 4.23
CA ALA A 6 0.62 -5.08 3.65
C ALA A 6 1.83 -4.18 3.92
N THR A 7 1.62 -2.88 4.19
CA THR A 7 2.70 -1.89 4.31
C THR A 7 2.93 -1.39 5.74
N LEU A 8 1.94 -1.49 6.62
CA LEU A 8 2.11 -1.25 8.05
C LEU A 8 2.87 -2.42 8.72
N PRO A 9 3.43 -2.22 9.92
CA PRO A 9 4.09 -3.30 10.65
C PRO A 9 3.13 -4.46 10.95
N GLY A 10 3.53 -5.68 10.61
CA GLY A 10 2.73 -6.88 10.83
C GLY A 10 2.81 -7.87 9.66
N ILE A 11 2.01 -8.91 9.76
CA ILE A 11 1.89 -9.96 8.75
C ILE A 11 0.52 -9.83 8.11
N PRO A 12 0.43 -9.45 6.82
CA PRO A 12 -0.85 -9.37 6.14
C PRO A 12 -1.43 -10.77 5.94
N LEU A 13 -2.72 -10.91 6.14
CA LEU A 13 -3.47 -12.13 5.84
C LEU A 13 -4.28 -11.94 4.58
N ILE A 14 -4.17 -12.87 3.64
CA ILE A 14 -5.10 -13.02 2.53
C ILE A 14 -6.07 -14.13 2.89
N TYR A 15 -7.32 -13.76 3.13
CA TYR A 15 -8.36 -14.74 3.42
C TYR A 15 -8.89 -15.33 2.12
N SER A 16 -9.29 -16.60 2.17
CA SER A 16 -9.82 -17.33 0.98
C SER A 16 -10.91 -16.54 0.26
N GLY A 17 -10.76 -16.34 -1.03
CA GLY A 17 -11.69 -15.61 -1.90
C GLY A 17 -11.41 -14.11 -2.05
N GLN A 18 -10.45 -13.55 -1.32
CA GLN A 18 -10.09 -12.13 -1.50
C GLN A 18 -9.44 -11.85 -2.87
N GLU A 19 -8.72 -12.80 -3.42
CA GLU A 19 -8.13 -12.74 -4.76
C GLU A 19 -9.15 -12.85 -5.89
N GLU A 20 -10.27 -13.51 -5.62
CA GLU A 20 -11.48 -13.47 -6.43
C GLU A 20 -12.36 -12.37 -5.83
N PRO A 21 -12.81 -11.34 -6.53
CA PRO A 21 -13.60 -10.26 -5.93
C PRO A 21 -14.95 -10.78 -5.38
N LEU A 22 -14.86 -11.64 -4.37
CA LEU A 22 -15.98 -12.30 -3.73
C LEU A 22 -16.83 -11.28 -2.95
N GLN A 23 -18.11 -11.16 -3.33
CA GLN A 23 -19.03 -10.20 -2.71
C GLN A 23 -20.04 -10.85 -1.75
N LYS A 24 -19.88 -12.15 -1.48
CA LYS A 24 -20.75 -12.84 -0.51
C LYS A 24 -20.00 -13.03 0.81
N ARG A 25 -20.74 -13.03 1.91
CA ARG A 25 -20.26 -13.49 3.20
C ARG A 25 -20.27 -15.03 3.19
N LEU A 26 -19.11 -15.62 3.50
CA LEU A 26 -19.01 -17.07 3.64
C LEU A 26 -19.78 -17.53 4.90
N LEU A 27 -20.40 -18.71 4.80
CA LEU A 27 -21.07 -19.36 5.94
C LEU A 27 -20.03 -19.75 6.99
N PHE A 28 -20.35 -19.54 8.25
CA PHE A 28 -19.37 -19.73 9.32
C PHE A 28 -19.28 -21.17 9.82
N PHE A 29 -20.42 -21.87 9.90
CA PHE A 29 -20.51 -23.20 10.48
C PHE A 29 -20.74 -24.31 9.44
N GLU A 30 -20.84 -23.95 8.16
CA GLU A 30 -21.13 -24.87 7.09
C GLU A 30 -20.06 -24.79 6.01
N LYS A 31 -19.94 -25.90 5.23
CA LYS A 31 -19.12 -25.86 4.02
C LYS A 31 -19.71 -24.85 3.05
N ASP A 32 -18.91 -23.89 2.63
CA ASP A 32 -19.29 -22.91 1.61
C ASP A 32 -18.22 -22.85 0.52
N ASP A 33 -18.57 -23.26 -0.67
CA ASP A 33 -17.63 -23.30 -1.78
C ASP A 33 -17.44 -21.90 -2.39
N ILE A 34 -16.17 -21.54 -2.59
CA ILE A 34 -15.76 -20.33 -3.29
C ILE A 34 -15.57 -20.68 -4.75
N GLY A 35 -16.42 -20.12 -5.62
CA GLY A 35 -16.28 -20.28 -7.05
C GLY A 35 -15.19 -19.38 -7.62
N PHE A 36 -13.96 -19.83 -7.60
CA PHE A 36 -12.87 -19.11 -8.25
C PHE A 36 -13.03 -19.11 -9.76
N LYS A 37 -13.02 -17.94 -10.41
CA LYS A 37 -13.24 -17.78 -11.86
C LYS A 37 -12.20 -16.87 -12.51
N THR A 38 -11.98 -15.68 -11.97
CA THR A 38 -11.22 -14.61 -12.63
C THR A 38 -9.94 -14.25 -11.92
N PHE A 39 -9.86 -14.51 -10.61
CA PHE A 39 -8.75 -14.06 -9.77
C PHE A 39 -8.45 -12.57 -9.98
N GLY A 40 -9.50 -11.74 -10.07
CA GLY A 40 -9.41 -10.35 -10.50
C GLY A 40 -8.47 -9.48 -9.67
N TYR A 41 -8.24 -9.83 -8.40
CA TYR A 41 -7.30 -9.13 -7.51
C TYR A 41 -5.96 -9.86 -7.30
N ALA A 42 -5.73 -11.02 -7.94
CA ALA A 42 -4.49 -11.78 -7.74
C ALA A 42 -3.23 -10.94 -8.05
N GLY A 43 -3.23 -10.21 -9.17
CA GLY A 43 -2.11 -9.34 -9.55
C GLY A 43 -1.86 -8.19 -8.56
N PHE A 44 -2.90 -7.67 -7.91
CA PHE A 44 -2.78 -6.67 -6.86
C PHE A 44 -2.09 -7.24 -5.62
N TYR A 45 -2.51 -8.39 -5.14
CA TYR A 45 -1.89 -9.08 -4.00
C TYR A 45 -0.46 -9.51 -4.32
N GLN A 46 -0.23 -10.04 -5.53
CA GLN A 46 1.10 -10.46 -5.97
C GLN A 46 2.12 -9.32 -5.89
N ARG A 47 1.78 -8.11 -6.34
CA ARG A 47 2.69 -6.95 -6.29
C ARG A 47 3.07 -6.56 -4.86
N LEU A 48 2.11 -6.58 -3.93
CA LEU A 48 2.37 -6.29 -2.51
C LEU A 48 3.21 -7.39 -1.85
N ASN A 49 2.98 -8.66 -2.21
CA ASN A 49 3.79 -9.77 -1.72
C ASN A 49 5.23 -9.72 -2.28
N GLN A 50 5.38 -9.39 -3.57
CA GLN A 50 6.71 -9.18 -4.17
C GLN A 50 7.45 -8.02 -3.52
N LEU A 51 6.78 -6.90 -3.23
CA LEU A 51 7.38 -5.79 -2.49
C LEU A 51 7.98 -6.28 -1.17
N LYS A 52 7.28 -7.16 -0.46
CA LYS A 52 7.73 -7.72 0.82
C LYS A 52 8.97 -8.65 0.68
N GLN A 53 9.24 -9.16 -0.51
CA GLN A 53 10.43 -9.98 -0.79
C GLN A 53 11.67 -9.13 -1.14
N VAL A 54 11.48 -7.96 -1.73
CA VAL A 54 12.59 -7.16 -2.30
C VAL A 54 12.91 -5.90 -1.50
N ASN A 55 12.04 -5.47 -0.58
CA ASN A 55 12.23 -4.26 0.21
C ASN A 55 12.10 -4.58 1.70
N SER A 56 13.22 -4.57 2.41
CA SER A 56 13.27 -4.90 3.83
C SER A 56 12.54 -3.88 4.72
N ALA A 57 12.26 -2.69 4.22
CA ALA A 57 11.48 -1.70 4.98
C ALA A 57 10.09 -2.24 5.36
N VAL A 58 9.50 -3.14 4.54
CA VAL A 58 8.17 -3.74 4.81
C VAL A 58 8.22 -5.08 5.54
N TYR A 59 9.37 -5.51 5.99
CA TYR A 59 9.44 -6.74 6.80
C TYR A 59 8.67 -6.57 8.11
N SER A 60 8.30 -7.70 8.69
CA SER A 60 7.64 -7.72 10.00
C SER A 60 8.65 -7.43 11.12
N PRO A 61 8.22 -6.85 12.25
CA PRO A 61 9.09 -6.67 13.40
C PRO A 61 9.71 -7.99 13.86
N PRO A 62 10.95 -7.98 14.37
CA PRO A 62 11.82 -6.81 14.58
C PRO A 62 12.66 -6.42 13.36
N TYR A 63 12.54 -7.11 12.24
CA TYR A 63 13.42 -7.00 11.06
C TYR A 63 13.01 -5.91 10.06
N GLY A 64 11.82 -5.35 10.20
CA GLY A 64 11.29 -4.34 9.30
C GLY A 64 11.72 -2.92 9.63
N GLY A 65 11.48 -2.02 8.69
CA GLY A 65 11.81 -0.61 8.82
C GLY A 65 10.95 0.13 9.83
N VAL A 66 11.51 1.19 10.38
CA VAL A 66 10.78 2.12 11.24
C VAL A 66 9.64 2.76 10.44
N LEU A 67 8.44 2.71 11.01
CA LEU A 67 7.27 3.40 10.48
C LEU A 67 7.23 4.83 10.97
N THR A 68 7.07 5.78 10.04
CA THR A 68 6.75 7.17 10.36
C THR A 68 5.43 7.52 9.69
N ILE A 69 4.45 7.95 10.48
CA ILE A 69 3.18 8.47 9.97
C ILE A 69 3.41 9.93 9.63
N LEU A 70 3.05 10.32 8.41
CA LEU A 70 3.14 11.70 7.93
C LEU A 70 1.81 12.41 8.17
N SER A 71 1.83 13.74 8.07
CA SER A 71 0.66 14.60 8.24
C SER A 71 0.26 15.25 6.91
N PRO A 72 -0.56 14.56 6.09
CA PRO A 72 -1.11 15.17 4.89
C PRO A 72 -1.97 16.40 5.21
N SER A 73 -1.99 17.39 4.32
CA SER A 73 -2.85 18.57 4.49
C SER A 73 -4.35 18.26 4.41
N ASN A 74 -4.70 17.11 3.83
CA ASN A 74 -6.08 16.67 3.68
C ASN A 74 -6.39 15.51 4.64
N PRO A 75 -7.39 15.65 5.54
CA PRO A 75 -7.70 14.63 6.56
C PRO A 75 -8.26 13.32 5.99
N SER A 76 -8.74 13.32 4.75
CA SER A 76 -9.19 12.10 4.06
C SER A 76 -8.05 11.30 3.46
N THR A 77 -6.80 11.76 3.58
CA THR A 77 -5.62 11.05 3.10
C THR A 77 -4.78 10.53 4.24
N PHE A 78 -4.23 9.36 4.07
CA PHE A 78 -3.25 8.77 4.97
C PHE A 78 -1.91 8.67 4.24
N ALA A 79 -0.83 9.04 4.93
CA ALA A 79 0.51 8.87 4.38
C ALA A 79 1.47 8.32 5.44
N SER A 80 2.38 7.48 5.00
CA SER A 80 3.41 6.92 5.86
C SER A 80 4.68 6.59 5.08
N THR A 81 5.79 6.58 5.80
CA THR A 81 7.07 6.10 5.30
C THR A 81 7.59 4.96 6.15
N ARG A 82 8.37 4.07 5.53
CA ARG A 82 9.15 3.05 6.24
C ARG A 82 10.57 3.03 5.68
N LYS A 83 11.55 2.93 6.58
CA LYS A 83 12.97 2.89 6.23
C LYS A 83 13.69 1.80 7.00
N ASN A 84 14.48 0.98 6.29
CA ASN A 84 15.39 -0.01 6.87
C ASN A 84 16.72 0.02 6.11
N GLY A 85 17.77 0.55 6.72
CA GLY A 85 19.00 0.84 6.00
C GLY A 85 18.75 1.76 4.80
N ASP A 86 19.07 1.26 3.60
CA ASP A 86 18.83 1.98 2.33
C ASP A 86 17.44 1.73 1.76
N ASP A 87 16.73 0.72 2.24
CA ASP A 87 15.40 0.39 1.74
C ASP A 87 14.37 1.39 2.23
N ARG A 88 13.61 1.94 1.29
CA ARG A 88 12.64 3.01 1.52
C ARG A 88 11.30 2.69 0.88
N LEU A 89 10.24 2.97 1.62
CA LEU A 89 8.86 2.88 1.14
C LEU A 89 8.08 4.12 1.56
N LEU A 90 7.37 4.74 0.62
CA LEU A 90 6.39 5.79 0.86
C LEU A 90 5.03 5.33 0.36
N VAL A 91 4.03 5.45 1.22
CA VAL A 91 2.64 5.05 0.92
C VAL A 91 1.73 6.25 1.13
N VAL A 92 0.86 6.52 0.16
CA VAL A 92 -0.22 7.49 0.30
C VAL A 92 -1.52 6.85 -0.15
N VAL A 93 -2.58 7.01 0.65
CA VAL A 93 -3.90 6.43 0.39
C VAL A 93 -4.98 7.49 0.60
N ASN A 94 -5.89 7.61 -0.35
CA ASN A 94 -7.13 8.34 -0.18
C ASN A 94 -8.18 7.40 0.45
N LEU A 95 -8.68 7.77 1.61
CA LEU A 95 -9.65 7.00 2.40
C LEU A 95 -11.09 7.48 2.17
N SER A 96 -11.35 8.18 1.06
CA SER A 96 -12.66 8.70 0.70
C SER A 96 -13.09 8.32 -0.71
N ASP A 97 -14.36 8.45 -0.99
CA ASP A 97 -14.99 8.23 -2.29
C ASP A 97 -14.91 9.47 -3.23
N GLN A 98 -14.21 10.51 -2.79
CA GLN A 98 -13.95 11.72 -3.57
C GLN A 98 -12.49 11.82 -3.96
N ALA A 99 -12.20 12.44 -5.12
CA ALA A 99 -10.82 12.81 -5.46
C ALA A 99 -10.31 13.84 -4.46
N GLN A 100 -9.08 13.66 -4.00
CA GLN A 100 -8.46 14.53 -3.00
C GLN A 100 -7.16 15.12 -3.54
N GLU A 101 -6.94 16.40 -3.27
CA GLU A 101 -5.64 17.02 -3.36
C GLU A 101 -5.02 17.04 -1.97
N THR A 102 -3.75 16.70 -1.87
CA THR A 102 -3.03 16.71 -0.61
C THR A 102 -1.58 17.15 -0.80
N ARG A 103 -1.08 17.89 0.20
CA ARG A 103 0.32 18.27 0.32
C ARG A 103 0.91 17.56 1.53
N ILE A 104 2.10 17.00 1.36
CA ILE A 104 2.74 16.17 2.36
C ILE A 104 4.19 16.63 2.51
N ASP A 105 4.60 16.93 3.74
CA ASP A 105 6.01 17.06 4.06
C ASP A 105 6.62 15.67 4.17
N ILE A 106 7.51 15.34 3.24
CA ILE A 106 8.21 14.04 3.18
C ILE A 106 9.63 14.11 3.74
N GLY A 107 10.04 15.26 4.31
CA GLY A 107 11.37 15.44 4.88
C GLY A 107 12.51 15.16 3.89
N ASP A 108 13.44 14.29 4.26
CA ASP A 108 14.62 13.91 3.47
C ASP A 108 14.37 12.78 2.43
N TRP A 109 13.11 12.57 2.04
CA TRP A 109 12.72 11.53 1.08
C TRP A 109 12.80 11.97 -0.38
N ASN A 110 13.57 13.02 -0.68
CA ASN A 110 13.87 13.40 -2.06
C ASN A 110 14.58 12.26 -2.80
N GLY A 111 14.31 12.10 -4.08
CA GLY A 111 14.93 11.09 -4.91
C GLY A 111 13.97 10.44 -5.88
N THR A 112 14.45 9.41 -6.58
CA THR A 112 13.66 8.67 -7.56
C THR A 112 13.14 7.37 -6.95
N TYR A 113 11.83 7.17 -7.06
CA TYR A 113 11.13 5.99 -6.56
C TYR A 113 10.31 5.37 -7.69
N ARG A 114 10.04 4.09 -7.58
CA ARG A 114 9.16 3.35 -8.49
C ARG A 114 7.79 3.16 -7.86
N ASP A 115 6.75 3.52 -8.59
CA ASP A 115 5.38 3.10 -8.24
C ASP A 115 5.24 1.61 -8.53
N ILE A 116 5.02 0.79 -7.50
CA ILE A 116 4.97 -0.67 -7.64
C ILE A 116 3.77 -1.18 -8.43
N PHE A 117 2.72 -0.37 -8.55
CA PHE A 117 1.52 -0.74 -9.31
C PHE A 117 1.58 -0.26 -10.75
N ARG A 118 2.07 0.95 -11.00
CA ARG A 118 2.18 1.54 -12.34
C ARG A 118 3.49 1.16 -13.03
N GLY A 119 4.50 0.77 -12.25
CA GLY A 119 5.84 0.48 -12.77
C GLY A 119 6.63 1.71 -13.23
N THR A 120 6.08 2.89 -13.10
CA THR A 120 6.71 4.16 -13.49
C THR A 120 7.67 4.66 -12.42
N GLN A 121 8.74 5.32 -12.85
CA GLN A 121 9.61 6.06 -11.94
C GLN A 121 9.05 7.47 -11.70
N GLN A 122 9.16 7.93 -10.47
CA GLN A 122 8.73 9.25 -10.05
C GLN A 122 9.82 9.90 -9.20
N ALA A 123 10.22 11.09 -9.58
CA ALA A 123 11.07 11.94 -8.75
C ALA A 123 10.21 12.60 -7.67
N LEU A 124 10.65 12.48 -6.43
CA LEU A 124 10.01 13.13 -5.29
C LEU A 124 10.82 14.36 -4.87
N ALA A 125 10.11 15.42 -4.56
CA ALA A 125 10.65 16.63 -3.94
C ALA A 125 9.80 17.01 -2.72
N ASN A 126 10.43 17.54 -1.71
CA ASN A 126 9.76 18.03 -0.49
C ASN A 126 9.39 19.51 -0.62
N PRO A 127 8.16 19.93 -0.33
CA PRO A 127 6.97 19.10 -0.06
C PRO A 127 6.41 18.46 -1.33
N MET A 128 5.81 17.29 -1.18
CA MET A 128 5.11 16.60 -2.26
C MET A 128 3.64 17.07 -2.31
N THR A 129 3.18 17.47 -3.50
CA THR A 129 1.76 17.75 -3.74
C THR A 129 1.24 16.78 -4.79
N LEU A 130 0.09 16.17 -4.54
CA LEU A 130 -0.50 15.18 -5.45
C LEU A 130 -2.02 15.21 -5.40
N GLN A 131 -2.61 14.75 -6.51
CA GLN A 131 -4.03 14.44 -6.60
C GLN A 131 -4.22 12.93 -6.63
N ILE A 132 -5.11 12.43 -5.77
CA ILE A 132 -5.43 11.01 -5.68
C ILE A 132 -6.93 10.85 -5.89
N GLY A 133 -7.29 10.01 -6.88
CA GLY A 133 -8.68 9.69 -7.17
C GLY A 133 -9.39 9.01 -5.97
N PRO A 134 -10.72 8.81 -6.08
CA PRO A 134 -11.50 8.11 -5.05
C PRO A 134 -10.89 6.75 -4.71
N TRP A 135 -10.73 6.46 -3.42
CA TRP A 135 -10.10 5.22 -2.90
C TRP A 135 -8.72 4.94 -3.52
N GLY A 136 -8.12 5.97 -4.13
CA GLY A 136 -6.85 5.88 -4.82
C GLY A 136 -5.67 5.67 -3.86
N TYR A 137 -4.56 5.24 -4.43
CA TYR A 137 -3.35 4.96 -3.68
C TYR A 137 -2.09 5.13 -4.51
N MET A 138 -0.98 5.32 -3.82
CA MET A 138 0.37 5.36 -4.36
C MET A 138 1.29 4.61 -3.41
N VAL A 139 2.07 3.68 -3.93
CA VAL A 139 3.07 2.91 -3.17
C VAL A 139 4.39 3.00 -3.90
N LEU A 140 5.28 3.79 -3.34
CA LEU A 140 6.57 4.15 -3.93
C LEU A 140 7.70 3.45 -3.20
N SER A 141 8.50 2.69 -3.93
CA SER A 141 9.67 1.96 -3.44
C SER A 141 10.92 2.41 -4.19
N ASN A 142 12.05 2.43 -3.51
CA ASN A 142 13.35 2.63 -4.15
C ASN A 142 14.01 1.33 -4.63
N ARG A 143 13.27 0.20 -4.53
CA ARG A 143 13.69 -1.13 -5.02
C ARG A 143 12.81 -1.59 -6.18
#